data_f86069af3b833835f893ab3e1cec290c
#
_entry.id   f86069af3b833835f893ab3e1cec290c
#
_cell.length_a   1.000
_cell.length_b   1.000
_cell.length_c   1.000
_cell.angle_alpha   90.00
_cell.angle_beta   90.00
_cell.angle_gamma   90.00
#
_symmetry.space_group_name_H-M   'P 1'
#
loop_
_entity.id
_entity.type
_entity.pdbx_description
1 polymer ?
#
loop_
_entity_poly.entity_id
_entity_poly.type
_entity_poly.pdbx_seq_one_letter_code
_entity_poly.pdbx_strand_id
1 'polypeptide(L)' 'SVGADGYSSKVKLTVTINGVYVSNTTHDEDFERQFSAYRVYDSTQLLTEVQDQLIGEMVKEITEQIFNSTVANW' A
#
# COMPACT_ATOMS: atom_id res chain seq x y z
N SER A 1 0.90 -1.19 -21.66
CA SER A 1 0.45 -1.50 -22.99
C SER A 1 0.42 -2.99 -23.24
N VAL A 2 -0.43 -3.38 -24.10
CA VAL A 2 -0.43 -4.76 -24.56
C VAL A 2 0.77 -4.94 -25.45
N GLY A 3 1.50 -6.00 -25.23
CA GLY A 3 2.60 -6.29 -26.12
C GLY A 3 2.11 -6.52 -27.54
N ALA A 4 2.94 -6.15 -28.49
CA ALA A 4 2.60 -6.33 -29.88
C ALA A 4 2.36 -7.81 -30.24
N ASP A 5 2.83 -8.68 -29.39
CA ASP A 5 2.68 -10.11 -29.52
C ASP A 5 1.37 -10.64 -28.94
N GLY A 6 0.53 -9.77 -28.42
CA GLY A 6 -0.77 -10.15 -27.89
C GLY A 6 -0.79 -10.52 -26.42
N TYR A 7 0.32 -10.40 -25.74
CA TYR A 7 0.33 -10.68 -24.32
C TYR A 7 -0.39 -9.58 -23.54
N SER A 8 -1.08 -10.00 -22.48
CA SER A 8 -1.72 -9.05 -21.61
C SER A 8 -0.69 -8.22 -20.88
N SER A 9 -0.98 -6.94 -20.73
CA SER A 9 -0.18 -6.09 -19.88
C SER A 9 -0.67 -6.21 -18.45
N LYS A 10 0.21 -5.94 -17.51
CA LYS A 10 -0.15 -5.87 -16.10
C LYS A 10 -0.20 -4.41 -15.68
N VAL A 11 -1.13 -4.13 -14.80
CA VAL A 11 -1.27 -2.80 -14.22
C VAL A 11 -0.92 -2.89 -12.76
N LYS A 12 -0.08 -1.98 -12.30
CA LYS A 12 0.33 -1.93 -10.90
C LYS A 12 -0.43 -0.81 -10.22
N LEU A 13 -1.18 -1.16 -9.19
CA LEU A 13 -1.91 -0.21 -8.37
C LEU A 13 -1.17 -0.07 -7.05
N THR A 14 -0.76 1.13 -6.71
CA THR A 14 0.03 1.38 -5.51
C THR A 14 -0.70 2.36 -4.60
N VAL A 15 -0.73 2.04 -3.32
CA VAL A 15 -1.23 2.94 -2.28
C VAL A 15 -0.08 3.24 -1.34
N THR A 16 0.13 4.52 -1.08
CA THR A 16 1.16 4.98 -0.17
C THR A 16 0.53 5.86 0.89
N ILE A 17 0.88 5.59 2.14
CA ILE A 17 0.38 6.37 3.28
C ILE A 17 1.57 6.90 4.04
N ASN A 18 1.56 8.20 4.30
CA ASN A 18 2.56 8.84 5.15
C ASN A 18 2.01 8.95 6.55
N GLY A 19 2.68 8.31 7.49
CA GLY A 19 2.31 8.39 8.89
C GLY A 19 3.31 9.24 9.65
N VAL A 20 2.80 9.98 10.60
CA VAL A 20 3.65 10.76 11.50
C VAL A 20 3.50 10.16 12.88
N TYR A 21 4.62 9.80 13.48
CA TYR A 21 4.66 9.27 14.83
C TYR A 21 5.16 10.36 15.75
N VAL A 22 4.34 10.68 16.73
CA VAL A 22 4.67 11.74 17.70
C VAL A 22 4.79 11.10 19.07
N SER A 23 5.94 11.27 19.69
CA SER A 23 6.14 10.79 21.05
C SER A 23 5.63 11.83 22.03
N ASN A 24 4.84 11.39 23.00
CA ASN A 24 4.36 12.29 24.04
C ASN A 24 5.41 12.58 25.10
N THR A 25 6.48 11.81 25.12
CA THR A 25 7.51 11.94 26.14
C THR A 25 8.68 12.79 25.69
N THR A 26 9.06 12.66 24.42
CA THR A 26 10.15 13.46 23.88
C THR A 26 9.83 13.83 22.47
N HIS A 27 9.99 15.09 22.14
CA HIS A 27 9.78 15.56 20.77
C HIS A 27 10.87 15.10 19.83
N ASP A 28 12.02 14.74 20.36
CA ASP A 28 13.13 14.29 19.55
C ASP A 28 12.87 12.95 18.89
N GLU A 29 11.85 12.24 19.36
CA GLU A 29 11.50 10.94 18.81
C GLU A 29 10.42 11.02 17.73
N ASP A 30 9.96 12.20 17.43
CA ASP A 30 9.00 12.38 16.35
C ASP A 30 9.65 12.01 15.03
N PHE A 31 8.95 11.23 14.23
CA PHE A 31 9.47 10.86 12.92
C PHE A 31 8.32 10.55 11.98
N GLU A 32 8.63 10.68 10.71
CA GLU A 32 7.69 10.30 9.67
C GLU A 32 8.02 8.90 9.19
N ARG A 33 6.98 8.15 8.88
CA ARG A 33 7.13 6.82 8.34
C ARG A 33 6.20 6.67 7.17
N GLN A 34 6.71 6.05 6.12
CA GLN A 34 5.93 5.82 4.93
C GLN A 34 5.62 4.35 4.81
N PHE A 35 4.37 4.04 4.55
CA PHE A 35 3.92 2.68 4.35
C PHE A 35 3.29 2.58 2.97
N SER A 36 3.55 1.48 2.30
CA SER A 36 2.99 1.30 0.98
C SER A 36 2.65 -0.16 0.74
N ALA A 37 1.71 -0.37 -0.15
CA ALA A 37 1.36 -1.67 -0.64
C ALA A 37 0.99 -1.55 -2.10
N TYR A 38 1.14 -2.62 -2.84
CA TYR A 38 0.75 -2.60 -4.24
C TYR A 38 0.10 -3.92 -4.61
N ARG A 39 -0.66 -3.86 -5.69
CA ARG A 39 -1.24 -5.06 -6.30
C ARG A 39 -1.10 -4.93 -7.79
N VAL A 40 -0.93 -6.05 -8.44
CA VAL A 40 -0.83 -6.12 -9.88
C VAL A 40 -2.05 -6.86 -10.39
N TYR A 41 -2.70 -6.30 -11.39
CA TYR A 41 -3.84 -6.96 -11.99
C TYR A 41 -3.70 -6.93 -13.51
N ASP A 42 -4.46 -7.80 -14.16
CA ASP A 42 -4.41 -7.92 -15.61
C ASP A 42 -5.14 -6.75 -16.24
N SER A 43 -4.54 -6.15 -17.25
CA SER A 43 -5.12 -4.99 -17.91
C SER A 43 -6.44 -5.30 -18.62
N THR A 44 -6.76 -6.58 -18.80
CA THR A 44 -8.05 -6.96 -19.35
C THR A 44 -9.18 -6.83 -18.34
N GLN A 45 -8.86 -6.72 -17.05
CA GLN A 45 -9.85 -6.51 -16.02
C GLN A 45 -10.13 -5.02 -15.89
N LEU A 46 -11.39 -4.69 -15.59
CA LEU A 46 -11.75 -3.30 -15.35
C LEU A 46 -11.36 -2.91 -13.94
N LEU A 47 -10.76 -1.74 -13.80
CA LEU A 47 -10.39 -1.24 -12.50
C LEU A 47 -11.59 -1.18 -11.55
N THR A 48 -12.75 -0.78 -12.07
CA THR A 48 -13.96 -0.68 -11.25
C THR A 48 -14.39 -2.04 -10.68
N GLU A 49 -14.01 -3.13 -11.32
CA GLU A 49 -14.36 -4.47 -10.82
C GLU A 49 -13.40 -4.95 -9.75
N VAL A 50 -12.14 -4.57 -9.84
CA VAL A 50 -11.13 -5.08 -8.92
C VAL A 50 -10.74 -4.07 -7.84
N GLN A 51 -11.14 -2.82 -8.02
CA GLN A 51 -10.68 -1.73 -7.18
C GLN A 51 -11.01 -1.95 -5.71
N ASP A 52 -12.25 -2.25 -5.40
CA ASP A 52 -12.67 -2.39 -4.01
C ASP A 52 -11.93 -3.53 -3.31
N GLN A 53 -11.77 -4.64 -4.01
CA GLN A 53 -11.07 -5.77 -3.45
C GLN A 53 -9.60 -5.45 -3.23
N LEU A 54 -8.96 -4.88 -4.24
CA LEU A 54 -7.53 -4.60 -4.17
C LEU A 54 -7.22 -3.54 -3.12
N ILE A 55 -8.03 -2.48 -3.07
CA ILE A 55 -7.84 -1.43 -2.08
C ILE A 55 -8.03 -2.00 -0.69
N GLY A 56 -9.06 -2.83 -0.49
CA GLY A 56 -9.27 -3.46 0.80
C GLY A 56 -8.09 -4.30 1.24
N GLU A 57 -7.52 -5.06 0.32
CA GLU A 57 -6.33 -5.86 0.63
C GLU A 57 -5.13 -5.01 0.97
N MET A 58 -4.92 -3.93 0.21
CA MET A 58 -3.79 -3.04 0.44
C MET A 58 -3.93 -2.29 1.76
N VAL A 59 -5.14 -1.84 2.08
CA VAL A 59 -5.39 -1.16 3.34
C VAL A 59 -5.12 -2.09 4.51
N LYS A 60 -5.56 -3.34 4.39
CA LYS A 60 -5.30 -4.33 5.43
C LYS A 60 -3.80 -4.55 5.59
N GLU A 61 -3.09 -4.68 4.51
CA GLU A 61 -1.64 -4.87 4.55
C GLU A 61 -0.94 -3.68 5.20
N ILE A 62 -1.33 -2.47 4.83
CA ILE A 62 -0.73 -1.27 5.40
C ILE A 62 -1.07 -1.18 6.89
N THR A 63 -2.29 -1.51 7.28
CA THR A 63 -2.68 -1.54 8.68
C THR A 63 -1.80 -2.49 9.47
N GLU A 64 -1.53 -3.66 8.90
CA GLU A 64 -0.64 -4.63 9.54
C GLU A 64 0.80 -4.11 9.64
N GLN A 65 1.27 -3.41 8.61
CA GLN A 65 2.60 -2.80 8.65
C GLN A 65 2.69 -1.77 9.77
N ILE A 66 1.66 -0.95 9.91
CA ILE A 66 1.63 0.07 10.95
C ILE A 66 1.61 -0.57 12.33
N PHE A 67 0.77 -1.58 12.50
CA PHE A 67 0.68 -2.29 13.76
C PHE A 67 2.01 -2.92 14.14
N ASN A 68 2.63 -3.62 13.21
CA ASN A 68 3.92 -4.27 13.46
C ASN A 68 5.01 -3.27 13.77
N SER A 69 4.97 -2.13 13.09
CA SER A 69 5.93 -1.06 13.33
C SER A 69 5.78 -0.49 14.75
N THR A 70 4.55 -0.35 15.19
CA THR A 70 4.25 0.17 16.51
C THR A 70 4.67 -0.82 17.60
N VAL A 71 4.31 -2.09 17.42
CA VAL A 71 4.63 -3.12 18.39
C VAL A 71 6.12 -3.36 18.48
N ALA A 72 6.82 -3.28 17.36
CA ALA A 72 8.25 -3.53 17.33
C ALA A 72 9.06 -2.50 18.10
N ASN A 73 8.46 -1.36 18.39
CA ASN A 73 9.13 -0.29 19.13
C ASN A 73 8.89 -0.37 20.64
N TRP A 74 8.20 -1.38 21.09
CA TRP A 74 7.95 -1.57 22.54
C TRP A 74 9.11 -2.27 23.26
#